data_f249652c90034b02df65056a1fbfcbfe
#
_entry.id   f249652c90034b02df65056a1fbfcbfe
#
_cell.length_a   1.000
_cell.length_b   1.000
_cell.length_c   1.000
_cell.angle_alpha   90.00
_cell.angle_beta   90.00
_cell.angle_gamma   90.00
#
_symmetry.space_group_name_H-M   'P 1'
#
loop_
_entity.id
_entity.type
_entity.pdbx_description
1 polymer ?
#
loop_
_entity_poly.entity_id
_entity_poly.type
_entity_poly.pdbx_seq_one_letter_code
_entity_poly.pdbx_strand_id
1 'polypeptide(L)'
;SKGNLWIVTDRSMKASAGDVFGNNSCWFVPRSGNGEEQAACFAMGPMECEVTGVCLDQAEASLFLAVQHPGEVNGRRDKGDEEIQAHELVDRDGEVFQQLRTVPLGSNWPAQAPGRPPRPGVVAIQRSNGQPLLEA
;
A
#
# COMPACT_ATOMS: atom_id res chain seq x y z
N SER A 1 -16.23 -2.90 -14.32
CA SER A 1 -15.26 -1.81 -14.64
C SER A 1 -15.65 -0.96 -15.85
N LYS A 2 -16.81 -0.67 -16.19
CA LYS A 2 -17.40 0.25 -17.21
C LYS A 2 -16.44 1.18 -18.01
N GLY A 3 -15.16 0.79 -18.17
CA GLY A 3 -14.12 1.56 -18.83
C GLY A 3 -13.43 2.62 -17.96
N ASN A 4 -13.72 2.67 -16.67
CA ASN A 4 -12.98 3.52 -15.72
C ASN A 4 -11.52 3.09 -15.61
N LEU A 5 -10.62 4.03 -15.35
CA LEU A 5 -9.20 3.76 -15.17
C LEU A 5 -8.82 3.86 -13.69
N TRP A 6 -8.07 2.88 -13.23
CA TRP A 6 -7.41 2.89 -11.94
C TRP A 6 -5.91 3.00 -12.15
N ILE A 7 -5.26 3.90 -11.44
CA ILE A 7 -3.82 4.15 -11.53
C ILE A 7 -3.24 3.98 -10.12
N VAL A 8 -2.19 3.18 -10.02
CA VAL A 8 -1.39 3.04 -8.79
C VAL A 8 0.00 3.58 -9.04
N THR A 9 0.64 4.09 -7.99
CA THR A 9 1.94 4.75 -8.13
C THR A 9 3.02 4.03 -7.35
N ASP A 10 4.20 3.97 -7.98
CA ASP A 10 5.49 3.68 -7.38
C ASP A 10 6.43 4.84 -7.67
N ARG A 11 6.58 5.69 -6.71
CA ARG A 11 7.30 6.94 -6.90
C ARG A 11 8.38 7.09 -5.83
N SER A 12 9.57 7.47 -6.26
CA SER A 12 10.63 7.85 -5.34
C SER A 12 10.29 9.16 -4.63
N MET A 13 10.36 9.17 -3.32
CA MET A 13 10.19 10.37 -2.49
C MET A 13 11.34 11.37 -2.62
N LYS A 14 12.44 11.00 -3.28
CA LYS A 14 13.59 11.91 -3.54
C LYS A 14 13.27 13.05 -4.53
N ALA A 15 12.20 12.96 -5.27
CA ALA A 15 11.84 14.00 -6.23
C ALA A 15 11.11 15.14 -5.50
N SER A 16 11.49 16.38 -5.79
CA SER A 16 10.81 17.60 -5.31
C SER A 16 9.32 17.66 -5.65
N ALA A 17 8.89 16.90 -6.67
CA ALA A 17 7.47 16.67 -6.97
C ALA A 17 6.76 15.82 -5.89
N GLY A 18 7.49 15.27 -4.91
CA GLY A 18 6.99 14.51 -3.77
C GLY A 18 6.01 15.27 -2.91
N ASP A 19 6.29 16.51 -2.77
CA ASP A 19 5.62 17.37 -1.81
C ASP A 19 4.17 17.70 -2.19
N VAL A 20 3.78 17.47 -3.46
CA VAL A 20 2.44 17.82 -3.95
C VAL A 20 1.41 16.72 -3.68
N PHE A 21 1.78 15.45 -3.83
CA PHE A 21 0.85 14.32 -3.79
C PHE A 21 1.03 13.40 -2.59
N GLY A 22 1.99 13.66 -1.71
CA GLY A 22 2.27 12.81 -0.55
C GLY A 22 2.81 11.42 -0.93
N ASN A 23 2.38 10.39 -0.21
CA ASN A 23 2.79 9.01 -0.42
C ASN A 23 2.27 8.41 -1.73
N ASN A 24 2.81 7.26 -2.10
CA ASN A 24 2.28 6.45 -3.17
C ASN A 24 0.78 6.15 -2.95
N SER A 25 0.01 6.14 -4.02
CA SER A 25 -1.44 6.26 -3.96
C SER A 25 -2.13 5.51 -5.09
N CYS A 26 -3.42 5.32 -4.91
CA CYS A 26 -4.34 4.82 -5.93
C CYS A 26 -5.25 5.95 -6.38
N TRP A 27 -5.36 6.13 -7.69
CA TRP A 27 -6.17 7.14 -8.34
C TRP A 27 -7.26 6.52 -9.18
N PHE A 28 -8.40 7.18 -9.22
CA PHE A 28 -9.55 6.80 -10.00
C PHE A 28 -9.84 7.87 -11.06
N VAL A 29 -10.02 7.45 -12.30
CA VAL A 29 -10.42 8.31 -13.41
C VAL A 29 -11.72 7.74 -13.99
N PRO A 30 -12.87 8.39 -13.78
CA PRO A 30 -14.13 7.93 -14.36
C PRO A 30 -14.10 8.12 -15.87
N ARG A 31 -14.72 7.21 -16.60
CA ARG A 31 -14.96 7.39 -18.03
C ARG A 31 -16.22 8.23 -18.22
N SER A 32 -16.06 9.50 -18.50
CA SER A 32 -17.20 10.40 -18.76
C SER A 32 -17.66 10.43 -20.22
N GLY A 33 -16.74 10.11 -21.12
CA GLY A 33 -17.01 10.13 -22.57
C GLY A 33 -17.06 11.51 -23.22
N ASN A 34 -16.85 12.58 -22.46
CA ASN A 34 -16.81 13.97 -22.96
C ASN A 34 -15.39 14.55 -23.00
N GLY A 35 -14.37 13.78 -22.58
CA GLY A 35 -12.97 14.21 -22.55
C GLY A 35 -12.60 15.16 -21.40
N GLU A 36 -13.46 15.32 -20.41
CA GLU A 36 -13.26 16.16 -19.23
C GLU A 36 -13.06 15.32 -17.95
N GLU A 37 -12.47 14.14 -18.11
CA GLU A 37 -12.21 13.24 -16.99
C GLU A 37 -11.21 13.85 -16.00
N GLN A 38 -11.57 13.85 -14.73
CA GLN A 38 -10.69 14.30 -13.66
C GLN A 38 -10.26 13.12 -12.80
N ALA A 39 -8.96 13.01 -12.57
CA ALA A 39 -8.41 12.04 -11.66
C ALA A 39 -8.71 12.43 -10.21
N ALA A 40 -9.24 11.50 -9.44
CA ALA A 40 -9.43 11.65 -8.00
C ALA A 40 -8.49 10.72 -7.24
N CYS A 41 -7.80 11.23 -6.22
CA CYS A 41 -7.06 10.39 -5.31
C CYS A 41 -8.04 9.57 -4.47
N PHE A 42 -8.07 8.27 -4.72
CA PHE A 42 -9.00 7.36 -4.06
C PHE A 42 -8.46 6.84 -2.73
N ALA A 43 -7.16 6.51 -2.68
CA ALA A 43 -6.50 6.02 -1.48
C ALA A 43 -5.02 6.40 -1.48
N MET A 44 -4.48 6.68 -0.29
CA MET A 44 -3.04 6.81 -0.07
C MET A 44 -2.51 5.60 0.67
N GLY A 45 -1.35 5.13 0.25
CA GLY A 45 -0.60 4.08 0.94
C GLY A 45 0.07 4.58 2.23
N PRO A 46 0.52 3.66 3.10
CA PRO A 46 1.34 4.00 4.25
C PRO A 46 2.68 4.63 3.84
N MET A 47 3.39 5.17 4.83
CA MET A 47 4.71 5.79 4.62
C MET A 47 5.67 4.83 3.94
N GLU A 48 6.39 5.36 2.93
CA GLU A 48 7.45 4.66 2.23
C GLU A 48 7.03 3.26 1.73
N CYS A 49 5.86 3.19 1.11
CA CYS A 49 5.40 1.99 0.41
C CYS A 49 5.24 2.23 -1.08
N GLU A 50 5.18 1.17 -1.84
CA GLU A 50 4.62 1.14 -3.18
C GLU A 50 3.17 0.67 -3.10
N VAL A 51 2.27 1.28 -3.88
CA VAL A 51 0.88 0.82 -4.05
C VAL A 51 0.75 0.14 -5.41
N THR A 52 0.28 -1.10 -5.42
CA THR A 52 0.23 -1.91 -6.64
C THR A 52 -0.95 -2.89 -6.61
N GLY A 53 -1.08 -3.69 -7.66
CA GLY A 53 -1.99 -4.84 -7.70
C GLY A 53 -3.46 -4.48 -7.55
N VAL A 54 -3.92 -3.37 -8.16
CA VAL A 54 -5.33 -2.99 -8.12
C VAL A 54 -6.21 -4.05 -8.80
N CYS A 55 -7.21 -4.54 -8.08
CA CYS A 55 -8.16 -5.54 -8.57
C CYS A 55 -9.53 -5.33 -7.92
N LEU A 56 -10.59 -5.47 -8.72
CA LEU A 56 -11.97 -5.52 -8.21
C LEU A 56 -12.46 -6.96 -8.15
N ASP A 57 -13.32 -7.25 -7.19
CA ASP A 57 -14.07 -8.51 -7.21
C ASP A 57 -15.12 -8.51 -8.36
N GLN A 58 -15.76 -9.66 -8.59
CA GLN A 58 -16.72 -9.81 -9.67
C GLN A 58 -17.95 -8.91 -9.52
N ALA A 59 -18.33 -8.58 -8.29
CA ALA A 59 -19.48 -7.72 -7.98
C ALA A 59 -19.11 -6.22 -7.96
N GLU A 60 -17.82 -5.88 -8.15
CA GLU A 60 -17.27 -4.53 -8.00
C GLU A 60 -17.55 -3.90 -6.62
N ALA A 61 -17.79 -4.73 -5.62
CA ALA A 61 -18.07 -4.32 -4.24
C ALA A 61 -16.79 -4.18 -3.40
N SER A 62 -15.72 -4.85 -3.81
CA SER A 62 -14.42 -4.80 -3.14
C SER A 62 -13.32 -4.42 -4.11
N LEU A 63 -12.52 -3.44 -3.73
CA LEU A 63 -11.26 -3.10 -4.39
C LEU A 63 -10.10 -3.64 -3.54
N PHE A 64 -9.24 -4.42 -4.14
CA PHE A 64 -8.02 -4.92 -3.52
C PHE A 64 -6.82 -4.10 -4.00
N LEU A 65 -5.97 -3.72 -3.05
CA LEU A 65 -4.71 -3.04 -3.30
C LEU A 65 -3.59 -3.77 -2.56
N ALA A 66 -2.46 -3.96 -3.21
CA ALA A 66 -1.26 -4.46 -2.55
C ALA A 66 -0.40 -3.28 -2.07
N VAL A 67 0.03 -3.35 -0.82
CA VAL A 67 1.01 -2.45 -0.20
C VAL A 67 2.33 -3.20 -0.17
N GLN A 68 3.31 -2.74 -0.94
CA GLN A 68 4.65 -3.33 -0.99
C GLN A 68 5.61 -2.55 -0.09
N HIS A 69 6.59 -3.25 0.44
CA HIS A 69 7.75 -2.77 1.21
C HIS A 69 7.52 -1.49 2.04
N PRO A 70 6.46 -1.39 2.87
CA PRO A 70 6.24 -0.20 3.68
C PRO A 70 7.45 0.08 4.58
N GLY A 71 7.84 1.35 4.68
CA GLY A 71 8.97 1.79 5.50
C GLY A 71 10.34 1.70 4.83
N GLU A 72 10.43 1.22 3.60
CA GLU A 72 11.66 1.26 2.81
C GLU A 72 11.81 2.64 2.19
N VAL A 73 12.59 3.51 2.83
CA VAL A 73 12.78 4.90 2.41
C VAL A 73 13.23 4.99 0.95
N ASN A 74 12.46 5.69 0.13
CA ASN A 74 12.63 5.77 -1.32
C ASN A 74 12.61 4.40 -2.04
N GLY A 75 11.88 3.40 -1.53
CA GLY A 75 11.84 2.06 -2.09
C GLY A 75 13.16 1.30 -1.97
N ARG A 76 14.01 1.68 -1.02
CA ARG A 76 15.32 1.07 -0.78
C ARG A 76 15.53 0.78 0.68
N ARG A 77 16.33 -0.24 0.95
CA ARG A 77 16.93 -0.52 2.26
C ARG A 77 18.31 0.07 2.29
N ASP A 78 18.38 1.39 2.46
CA ASP A 78 19.64 2.09 2.56
C ASP A 78 20.17 2.02 4.00
N LYS A 79 21.51 1.93 4.14
CA LYS A 79 22.17 1.91 5.45
C LYS A 79 21.81 3.16 6.25
N GLY A 80 21.24 2.96 7.42
CA GLY A 80 20.78 4.04 8.32
C GLY A 80 19.25 4.20 8.36
N ASP A 81 18.55 3.64 7.36
CA ASP A 81 17.09 3.61 7.31
C ASP A 81 16.54 2.23 7.75
N GLU A 82 17.41 1.40 8.30
CA GLU A 82 17.11 0.05 8.76
C GLU A 82 17.86 -0.30 10.05
N GLU A 83 17.35 -1.27 10.79
CA GLU A 83 18.04 -1.86 11.92
C GLU A 83 17.93 -3.39 11.91
N ILE A 84 18.86 -4.06 12.59
CA ILE A 84 18.79 -5.51 12.79
C ILE A 84 18.00 -5.80 14.05
N GLN A 85 16.88 -6.49 13.91
CA GLN A 85 16.03 -6.94 15.01
C GLN A 85 16.04 -8.45 15.13
N ALA A 86 16.05 -8.95 16.37
CA ALA A 86 15.84 -10.37 16.67
C ALA A 86 14.34 -10.64 16.80
N HIS A 87 13.85 -11.59 16.03
CA HIS A 87 12.47 -12.06 16.07
C HIS A 87 12.42 -13.52 16.52
N GLU A 88 11.58 -13.79 17.50
CA GLU A 88 11.23 -15.15 17.87
C GLU A 88 10.11 -15.65 16.96
N LEU A 89 10.31 -16.76 16.34
CA LEU A 89 9.41 -17.41 15.39
C LEU A 89 9.10 -18.82 15.84
N VAL A 90 7.93 -19.30 15.45
CA VAL A 90 7.52 -20.70 15.66
C VAL A 90 7.38 -21.33 14.30
N ASP A 91 8.01 -22.48 14.09
CA ASP A 91 7.84 -23.21 12.85
C ASP A 91 6.53 -24.03 12.85
N ARG A 92 6.28 -24.74 11.75
CA ARG A 92 5.05 -25.53 11.60
C ARG A 92 4.96 -26.72 12.58
N ASP A 93 6.10 -27.17 13.13
CA ASP A 93 6.18 -28.30 14.05
C ASP A 93 6.11 -27.83 15.52
N GLY A 94 6.01 -26.50 15.75
CA GLY A 94 5.90 -25.87 17.06
C GLY A 94 7.23 -25.51 17.70
N GLU A 95 8.35 -25.72 17.01
CA GLU A 95 9.69 -25.39 17.50
C GLU A 95 9.94 -23.89 17.43
N VAL A 96 10.46 -23.33 18.54
CA VAL A 96 10.77 -21.91 18.67
C VAL A 96 12.21 -21.66 18.24
N PHE A 97 12.41 -20.70 17.35
CA PHE A 97 13.75 -20.28 16.96
C PHE A 97 13.86 -18.75 16.83
N GLN A 98 15.07 -18.23 16.90
CA GLN A 98 15.34 -16.81 16.69
C GLN A 98 15.91 -16.57 15.30
N GLN A 99 15.43 -15.50 14.67
CA GLN A 99 15.92 -15.02 13.38
C GLN A 99 16.28 -13.55 13.47
N LEU A 100 17.49 -13.21 13.03
CA LEU A 100 17.88 -11.82 12.82
C LEU A 100 17.32 -11.33 11.49
N ARG A 101 16.64 -10.21 11.50
CA ARG A 101 16.08 -9.58 10.30
C ARG A 101 16.48 -8.13 10.22
N THR A 102 16.78 -7.69 9.00
CA THR A 102 16.90 -6.29 8.69
C THR A 102 15.51 -5.69 8.54
N VAL A 103 15.20 -4.71 9.36
CA VAL A 103 13.87 -4.08 9.45
C VAL A 103 13.96 -2.63 9.01
N PRO A 104 13.19 -2.20 8.00
CA PRO A 104 13.12 -0.80 7.60
C PRO A 104 12.39 0.03 8.67
N LEU A 105 12.81 1.29 8.84
CA LEU A 105 12.36 2.17 9.94
C LEU A 105 11.34 3.23 9.52
N GLY A 106 11.08 3.38 8.23
CA GLY A 106 10.21 4.44 7.71
C GLY A 106 8.72 4.27 8.02
N SER A 107 8.29 3.11 8.52
CA SER A 107 6.89 2.82 8.83
C SER A 107 6.74 1.73 9.88
N ASN A 108 5.59 1.67 10.53
CA ASN A 108 5.18 0.54 11.40
C ASN A 108 3.83 -0.07 10.94
N TRP A 109 3.46 0.16 9.69
CA TRP A 109 2.24 -0.42 9.11
C TRP A 109 2.36 -1.96 8.96
N PRO A 110 1.31 -2.75 9.16
CA PRO A 110 -0.07 -2.36 9.46
C PRO A 110 -0.38 -2.23 10.95
N ALA A 111 0.53 -2.61 11.82
CA ALA A 111 0.29 -2.68 13.26
C ALA A 111 0.10 -1.28 13.89
N GLN A 112 0.69 -0.23 13.31
CA GLN A 112 0.65 1.15 13.80
C GLN A 112 1.04 1.28 15.29
N ALA A 113 1.97 0.42 15.73
CA ALA A 113 2.41 0.34 17.12
C ALA A 113 3.94 0.46 17.21
N PRO A 114 4.47 1.12 18.25
CA PRO A 114 5.92 1.23 18.47
C PRO A 114 6.59 -0.15 18.51
N GLY A 115 7.77 -0.28 17.92
CA GLY A 115 8.56 -1.51 17.90
C GLY A 115 7.98 -2.64 17.04
N ARG A 116 6.93 -2.39 16.29
CA ARG A 116 6.43 -3.37 15.32
C ARG A 116 7.02 -3.11 13.94
N PRO A 117 7.67 -4.12 13.32
CA PRO A 117 8.23 -3.96 11.99
C PRO A 117 7.13 -3.78 10.94
N PRO A 118 7.39 -2.98 9.90
CA PRO A 118 6.46 -2.89 8.78
C PRO A 118 6.38 -4.22 8.03
N ARG A 119 5.21 -4.48 7.46
CA ARG A 119 4.95 -5.72 6.70
C ARG A 119 4.13 -5.40 5.45
N PRO A 120 4.48 -5.96 4.30
CA PRO A 120 3.63 -5.88 3.12
C PRO A 120 2.29 -6.58 3.38
N GLY A 121 1.28 -6.20 2.62
CA GLY A 121 -0.03 -6.80 2.74
C GLY A 121 -0.97 -6.38 1.63
N VAL A 122 -2.10 -7.07 1.57
CA VAL A 122 -3.21 -6.70 0.68
C VAL A 122 -4.32 -6.11 1.55
N VAL A 123 -4.84 -4.97 1.13
CA VAL A 123 -6.01 -4.34 1.74
C VAL A 123 -7.22 -4.52 0.85
N ALA A 124 -8.38 -4.74 1.46
CA ALA A 124 -9.66 -4.71 0.78
C ALA A 124 -10.43 -3.45 1.21
N ILE A 125 -10.92 -2.71 0.23
CA ILE A 125 -11.69 -1.49 0.44
C ILE A 125 -13.12 -1.76 -0.02
N GLN A 126 -14.08 -1.50 0.86
CA GLN A 126 -15.50 -1.74 0.62
C GLN A 126 -16.33 -0.57 1.14
N ARG A 127 -17.50 -0.35 0.59
CA ARG A 127 -18.49 0.50 1.24
C ARG A 127 -19.05 -0.21 2.49
N SER A 128 -19.27 0.53 3.56
CA SER A 128 -19.82 -0.03 4.82
C SER A 128 -21.19 -0.68 4.68
N ASN A 129 -21.95 -0.32 3.65
CA ASN A 129 -23.27 -0.88 3.33
C ASN A 129 -23.20 -2.07 2.36
N GLY A 130 -22.01 -2.51 1.93
CA GLY A 130 -21.82 -3.63 1.01
C GLY A 130 -22.24 -3.37 -0.44
N GLN A 131 -22.60 -2.14 -0.79
CA GLN A 131 -22.94 -1.79 -2.17
C GLN A 131 -21.68 -1.69 -3.05
N PRO A 132 -21.82 -1.79 -4.39
CA PRO A 132 -20.70 -1.56 -5.30
C PRO A 132 -19.96 -0.27 -4.99
N LEU A 133 -18.64 -0.28 -5.14
CA LEU A 133 -17.80 0.90 -4.87
C LEU A 133 -18.14 2.05 -5.81
N LEU A 134 -18.43 1.72 -7.07
CA LEU A 134 -18.84 2.67 -8.09
C LEU A 134 -20.32 2.49 -8.37
N GLU A 135 -21.07 3.57 -8.32
CA GLU A 135 -22.44 3.57 -8.76
C GLU A 135 -22.54 3.40 -10.28
N ALA A 136 -23.65 2.78 -10.70
CA ALA A 136 -23.90 2.50 -12.10
C ALA A 136 -24.24 3.78 -12.89
#